data_ae188dc252e622b4e5465b88f76952a7
#
_entry.id   ae188dc252e622b4e5465b88f76952a7
#
_cell.length_a   1.000
_cell.length_b   1.000
_cell.length_c   1.000
_cell.angle_alpha   90.00
_cell.angle_beta   90.00
_cell.angle_gamma   90.00
#
_symmetry.space_group_name_H-M   'P 1'
#
loop_
_entity.id
_entity.type
_entity.pdbx_description
1 polymer ?
#
loop_
_entity_poly.entity_id
_entity_poly.type
_entity_poly.pdbx_seq_one_letter_code
_entity_poly.pdbx_strand_id
1 'polypeptide(L)'
;FWTGKLESFNALIDSQGYKMFGAFIGMTLFKGFFASVAGPTPSYDMQRILSTRSVKESAYMSGFTNLVLFIPRYLLITGIVVLALVYIAPILGAQDSISGNDLEVILPQVINDHIPVGLKGILLAGLLAAFMSTFSAFVNSGPAYIVNDIYKKYYKPEASDRHYVKASHISSFLVVLLGVVMGFFADSINSITLWITSALYGGYIAANFLKWVWWRLNGWGYFWGMLSGLIIATLQFILGYNSDNFVEGSVLFELSNIPAIYLFPIILGFSLLGLLLGTLLTPASNPETLKSFYTNVHPWGWWKPVRKELQKEGKNVKKN
;
A
#
# COMPACT_ATOMS: atom_id res chain seq x y z
N PHE A 1 -0.23 38.59 -14.31
CA PHE A 1 -1.50 37.94 -13.88
C PHE A 1 -1.30 36.64 -13.15
N TRP A 2 -0.36 35.81 -13.59
CA TRP A 2 -0.07 34.49 -12.95
C TRP A 2 0.83 34.61 -11.73
N THR A 3 1.78 35.51 -11.69
CA THR A 3 2.74 35.65 -10.58
C THR A 3 2.05 36.01 -9.27
N GLY A 4 1.14 36.98 -9.25
CA GLY A 4 0.43 37.36 -8.04
C GLY A 4 -0.53 36.29 -7.52
N LYS A 5 -1.08 35.44 -8.43
CA LYS A 5 -1.89 34.27 -8.01
C LYS A 5 -1.04 33.12 -7.45
N LEU A 6 0.19 32.94 -7.95
CA LEU A 6 1.14 31.98 -7.42
C LEU A 6 1.61 32.37 -6.01
N GLU A 7 1.87 33.66 -5.77
CA GLU A 7 2.24 34.15 -4.43
C GLU A 7 1.10 33.97 -3.43
N SER A 8 -0.14 34.30 -3.80
CA SER A 8 -1.30 34.09 -2.93
C SER A 8 -1.60 32.62 -2.68
N PHE A 9 -1.38 31.77 -3.68
CA PHE A 9 -1.53 30.32 -3.55
C PHE A 9 -0.44 29.71 -2.65
N ASN A 10 0.80 30.14 -2.82
CA ASN A 10 1.89 29.72 -1.93
C ASN A 10 1.68 30.19 -0.48
N ALA A 11 1.23 31.43 -0.29
CA ALA A 11 0.88 31.93 1.04
C ALA A 11 -0.26 31.12 1.71
N LEU A 12 -1.27 30.72 0.92
CA LEU A 12 -2.33 29.86 1.40
C LEU A 12 -1.82 28.47 1.79
N ILE A 13 -0.96 27.88 0.98
CA ILE A 13 -0.32 26.58 1.25
C ILE A 13 0.58 26.66 2.48
N ASP A 14 1.34 27.73 2.62
CA ASP A 14 2.18 27.97 3.80
C ASP A 14 1.35 28.13 5.07
N SER A 15 0.23 28.87 4.99
CA SER A 15 -0.67 29.05 6.13
C SER A 15 -1.36 27.74 6.57
N GLN A 16 -1.54 26.80 5.66
CA GLN A 16 -2.08 25.45 5.92
C GLN A 16 -1.01 24.43 6.32
N GLY A 17 0.22 24.85 6.58
CA GLY A 17 1.32 23.97 7.00
C GLY A 17 2.04 23.23 5.88
N TYR A 18 1.68 23.45 4.62
CA TYR A 18 2.35 22.86 3.46
C TYR A 18 3.48 23.77 2.95
N LYS A 19 4.41 24.14 3.81
CA LYS A 19 5.53 25.03 3.52
C LYS A 19 6.40 24.63 2.33
N MET A 20 6.26 23.42 1.82
CA MET A 20 7.10 22.88 0.76
C MET A 20 6.27 22.12 -0.29
N PHE A 21 5.36 22.85 -0.97
CA PHE A 21 4.49 22.24 -1.98
C PHE A 21 5.25 21.47 -3.07
N GLY A 22 6.39 21.99 -3.53
CA GLY A 22 7.26 21.28 -4.47
C GLY A 22 7.84 19.97 -3.88
N ALA A 23 8.20 19.99 -2.60
CA ALA A 23 8.66 18.79 -1.90
C ALA A 23 7.51 17.76 -1.73
N PHE A 24 6.30 18.24 -1.43
CA PHE A 24 5.12 17.37 -1.36
C PHE A 24 4.83 16.68 -2.69
N ILE A 25 4.80 17.41 -3.80
CA ILE A 25 4.63 16.83 -5.14
C ILE A 25 5.79 15.89 -5.47
N GLY A 26 7.04 16.31 -5.22
CA GLY A 26 8.21 15.49 -5.44
C GLY A 26 8.15 14.17 -4.68
N MET A 27 7.77 14.20 -3.40
CA MET A 27 7.62 13.00 -2.58
C MET A 27 6.46 12.12 -3.04
N THR A 28 5.35 12.71 -3.49
CA THR A 28 4.22 11.94 -4.03
C THR A 28 4.60 11.23 -5.32
N LEU A 29 5.30 11.91 -6.22
CA LEU A 29 5.83 11.31 -7.45
C LEU A 29 6.88 10.25 -7.16
N PHE A 30 7.79 10.51 -6.22
CA PHE A 30 8.79 9.56 -5.76
C PHE A 30 8.15 8.27 -5.22
N LYS A 31 7.18 8.41 -4.31
CA LYS A 31 6.43 7.29 -3.76
C LYS A 31 5.68 6.51 -4.85
N GLY A 32 5.00 7.21 -5.75
CA GLY A 32 4.27 6.61 -6.87
C GLY A 32 5.20 5.88 -7.83
N PHE A 33 6.36 6.46 -8.15
CA PHE A 33 7.38 5.85 -8.98
C PHE A 33 7.90 4.54 -8.37
N PHE A 34 8.34 4.56 -7.12
CA PHE A 34 8.85 3.35 -6.45
C PHE A 34 7.78 2.28 -6.27
N ALA A 35 6.54 2.66 -5.96
CA ALA A 35 5.41 1.74 -5.89
C ALA A 35 5.17 1.04 -7.24
N SER A 36 5.27 1.78 -8.34
CA SER A 36 5.10 1.24 -9.69
C SER A 36 6.26 0.35 -10.12
N VAL A 37 7.49 0.74 -9.83
CA VAL A 37 8.71 -0.01 -10.19
C VAL A 37 8.87 -1.28 -9.35
N ALA A 38 8.38 -1.28 -8.12
CA ALA A 38 8.35 -2.48 -7.27
C ALA A 38 7.55 -3.64 -7.91
N GLY A 39 6.70 -3.30 -8.88
CA GLY A 39 5.87 -4.27 -9.59
C GLY A 39 4.68 -4.78 -8.77
N PRO A 40 3.87 -5.69 -9.34
CA PRO A 40 2.73 -6.24 -8.66
C PRO A 40 3.17 -7.02 -7.43
N THR A 41 2.58 -6.69 -6.30
CA THR A 41 2.72 -7.49 -5.09
C THR A 41 1.92 -8.79 -5.24
N PRO A 42 2.31 -9.88 -4.59
CA PRO A 42 1.47 -11.07 -4.48
C PRO A 42 0.19 -10.66 -3.74
N SER A 43 -0.84 -10.36 -4.50
CA SER A 43 -2.13 -9.93 -4.00
C SER A 43 -3.23 -10.68 -4.75
N TYR A 44 -4.47 -10.51 -4.34
CA TYR A 44 -5.61 -11.10 -5.05
C TYR A 44 -5.68 -10.70 -6.55
N ASP A 45 -5.08 -9.58 -6.93
CA ASP A 45 -5.00 -9.18 -8.34
C ASP A 45 -4.12 -10.11 -9.17
N MET A 46 -3.07 -10.69 -8.57
CA MET A 46 -2.24 -11.69 -9.23
C MET A 46 -3.05 -12.94 -9.58
N GLN A 47 -4.04 -13.32 -8.77
CA GLN A 47 -4.93 -14.45 -9.07
C GLN A 47 -5.71 -14.23 -10.37
N ARG A 48 -6.16 -12.99 -10.62
CA ARG A 48 -6.86 -12.61 -11.86
C ARG A 48 -5.93 -12.70 -13.07
N ILE A 49 -4.69 -12.22 -12.92
CA ILE A 49 -3.66 -12.31 -13.97
C ILE A 49 -3.35 -13.77 -14.30
N LEU A 50 -3.16 -14.61 -13.27
CA LEU A 50 -2.84 -16.03 -13.45
C LEU A 50 -4.03 -16.87 -13.96
N SER A 51 -5.27 -16.38 -13.84
CA SER A 51 -6.46 -17.07 -14.34
C SER A 51 -6.69 -16.90 -15.85
N THR A 52 -5.95 -16.03 -16.52
CA THR A 52 -6.06 -15.82 -17.96
C THR A 52 -5.38 -16.95 -18.76
N ARG A 53 -5.90 -17.23 -19.97
CA ARG A 53 -5.35 -18.29 -20.84
C ARG A 53 -3.96 -17.98 -21.40
N SER A 54 -3.65 -16.71 -21.56
CA SER A 54 -2.40 -16.29 -22.20
C SER A 54 -1.94 -14.93 -21.69
N VAL A 55 -0.65 -14.64 -21.84
CA VAL A 55 -0.04 -13.34 -21.49
C VAL A 55 -0.71 -12.18 -22.24
N LYS A 56 -1.16 -12.42 -23.50
CA LYS A 56 -1.88 -11.40 -24.29
C LYS A 56 -3.24 -11.07 -23.67
N GLU A 57 -4.00 -12.08 -23.26
CA GLU A 57 -5.28 -11.88 -22.58
C GLU A 57 -5.11 -11.15 -21.26
N SER A 58 -4.07 -11.48 -20.49
CA SER A 58 -3.72 -10.77 -19.26
C SER A 58 -3.43 -9.28 -19.52
N ALA A 59 -2.67 -8.98 -20.57
CA ALA A 59 -2.35 -7.60 -20.96
C ALA A 59 -3.62 -6.84 -21.40
N TYR A 60 -4.47 -7.46 -22.22
CA TYR A 60 -5.75 -6.85 -22.65
C TYR A 60 -6.70 -6.64 -21.47
N MET A 61 -6.82 -7.62 -20.58
CA MET A 61 -7.62 -7.49 -19.36
C MET A 61 -7.14 -6.31 -18.52
N SER A 62 -5.83 -6.22 -18.27
CA SER A 62 -5.27 -5.12 -17.47
C SER A 62 -5.45 -3.76 -18.15
N GLY A 63 -5.21 -3.67 -19.46
CA GLY A 63 -5.39 -2.44 -20.23
C GLY A 63 -6.85 -1.98 -20.25
N PHE A 64 -7.79 -2.90 -20.51
CA PHE A 64 -9.21 -2.62 -20.52
C PHE A 64 -9.73 -2.21 -19.14
N THR A 65 -9.33 -2.92 -18.08
CA THR A 65 -9.69 -2.58 -16.69
C THR A 65 -9.23 -1.16 -16.35
N ASN A 66 -7.98 -0.81 -16.68
CA ASN A 66 -7.47 0.53 -16.43
C ASN A 66 -8.26 1.61 -17.18
N LEU A 67 -8.59 1.37 -18.46
CA LEU A 67 -9.37 2.31 -19.27
C LEU A 67 -10.78 2.52 -18.70
N VAL A 68 -11.48 1.42 -18.38
CA VAL A 68 -12.85 1.48 -17.84
C VAL A 68 -12.88 2.09 -16.44
N LEU A 69 -11.91 1.79 -15.57
CA LEU A 69 -11.85 2.38 -14.24
C LEU A 69 -11.42 3.85 -14.28
N PHE A 70 -10.57 4.24 -15.21
CA PHE A 70 -10.07 5.62 -15.29
C PHE A 70 -11.21 6.62 -15.50
N ILE A 71 -12.05 6.41 -16.52
CA ILE A 71 -13.08 7.39 -16.90
C ILE A 71 -14.21 7.46 -15.85
N PRO A 72 -14.99 6.38 -15.55
CA PRO A 72 -16.13 6.49 -14.64
C PRO A 72 -15.71 6.83 -13.20
N ARG A 73 -14.59 6.27 -12.74
CA ARG A 73 -14.10 6.50 -11.38
C ARG A 73 -13.72 7.95 -11.13
N TYR A 74 -12.92 8.54 -12.03
CA TYR A 74 -12.49 9.93 -11.83
C TYR A 74 -13.61 10.91 -12.10
N LEU A 75 -14.55 10.64 -13.02
CA LEU A 75 -15.74 11.47 -13.20
C LEU A 75 -16.61 11.48 -11.95
N LEU A 76 -16.83 10.31 -11.31
CA LEU A 76 -17.59 10.21 -10.06
C LEU A 76 -16.91 10.99 -8.93
N ILE A 77 -15.60 10.78 -8.73
CA ILE A 77 -14.82 11.49 -7.70
C ILE A 77 -14.86 12.99 -7.94
N THR A 78 -14.60 13.44 -9.18
CA THR A 78 -14.62 14.86 -9.53
C THR A 78 -16.00 15.48 -9.31
N GLY A 79 -17.07 14.79 -9.71
CA GLY A 79 -18.44 15.24 -9.50
C GLY A 79 -18.77 15.45 -8.01
N ILE A 80 -18.41 14.48 -7.15
CA ILE A 80 -18.61 14.60 -5.70
C ILE A 80 -17.76 15.72 -5.11
N VAL A 81 -16.49 15.85 -5.51
CA VAL A 81 -15.60 16.92 -5.03
C VAL A 81 -16.12 18.29 -5.43
N VAL A 82 -16.59 18.47 -6.67
CA VAL A 82 -17.18 19.74 -7.12
C VAL A 82 -18.43 20.10 -6.30
N LEU A 83 -19.32 19.13 -6.06
CA LEU A 83 -20.50 19.35 -5.21
C LEU A 83 -20.10 19.70 -3.79
N ALA A 84 -19.11 19.03 -3.23
CA ALA A 84 -18.58 19.32 -1.90
C ALA A 84 -17.99 20.75 -1.83
N LEU A 85 -17.20 21.16 -2.79
CA LEU A 85 -16.60 22.50 -2.83
C LEU A 85 -17.65 23.61 -2.98
N VAL A 86 -18.73 23.37 -3.74
CA VAL A 86 -19.76 24.38 -3.97
C VAL A 86 -20.70 24.52 -2.78
N TYR A 87 -21.13 23.43 -2.17
CA TYR A 87 -22.22 23.42 -1.21
C TYR A 87 -21.77 23.20 0.25
N ILE A 88 -20.72 22.47 0.49
CA ILE A 88 -20.29 22.07 1.84
C ILE A 88 -19.08 22.88 2.32
N ALA A 89 -18.12 23.19 1.45
CA ALA A 89 -16.96 23.96 1.83
C ALA A 89 -17.29 25.34 2.45
N PRO A 90 -18.31 26.09 1.98
CA PRO A 90 -18.72 27.34 2.62
C PRO A 90 -19.24 27.14 4.06
N ILE A 91 -19.86 25.99 4.34
CA ILE A 91 -20.38 25.66 5.68
C ILE A 91 -19.22 25.28 6.61
N LEU A 92 -18.28 24.44 6.12
CA LEU A 92 -17.09 24.06 6.86
C LEU A 92 -16.13 25.25 7.09
N GLY A 93 -15.99 26.14 6.10
CA GLY A 93 -15.13 27.32 6.20
C GLY A 93 -15.62 28.37 7.23
N ALA A 94 -16.84 28.22 7.74
CA ALA A 94 -17.37 29.01 8.85
C ALA A 94 -17.01 28.42 10.23
N GLN A 95 -16.37 27.25 10.31
CA GLN A 95 -15.90 26.62 11.53
C GLN A 95 -14.45 27.01 11.80
N ASP A 96 -14.12 27.25 13.06
CA ASP A 96 -12.77 27.64 13.49
C ASP A 96 -11.72 26.51 13.31
N SER A 97 -12.17 25.25 13.21
CA SER A 97 -11.33 24.10 12.95
C SER A 97 -12.08 23.02 12.18
N ILE A 98 -11.48 22.47 11.14
CA ILE A 98 -12.00 21.34 10.37
C ILE A 98 -11.24 20.08 10.78
N SER A 99 -11.95 19.10 11.31
CA SER A 99 -11.36 17.80 11.67
C SER A 99 -11.40 16.82 10.48
N GLY A 100 -10.58 15.77 10.53
CA GLY A 100 -10.64 14.70 9.54
C GLY A 100 -12.02 14.04 9.43
N ASN A 101 -12.73 13.95 10.54
CA ASN A 101 -14.09 13.39 10.60
C ASN A 101 -15.11 14.24 9.86
N ASP A 102 -14.97 15.57 9.88
CA ASP A 102 -15.86 16.48 9.16
C ASP A 102 -15.76 16.27 7.64
N LEU A 103 -14.57 15.95 7.16
CA LEU A 103 -14.34 15.63 5.73
C LEU A 103 -14.94 14.28 5.33
N GLU A 104 -15.00 13.30 6.23
CA GLU A 104 -15.57 11.97 5.95
C GLU A 104 -17.10 11.99 5.83
N VAL A 105 -17.77 12.97 6.44
CA VAL A 105 -19.22 13.16 6.36
C VAL A 105 -19.66 13.80 5.02
N ILE A 106 -18.75 14.42 4.29
CA ILE A 106 -19.04 15.12 3.02
C ILE A 106 -19.74 14.20 2.00
N LEU A 107 -19.21 13.00 1.78
CA LEU A 107 -19.76 12.07 0.80
C LEU A 107 -21.21 11.66 1.14
N PRO A 108 -21.52 11.22 2.38
CA PRO A 108 -22.91 10.96 2.79
C PRO A 108 -23.84 12.17 2.61
N GLN A 109 -23.40 13.38 2.98
CA GLN A 109 -24.19 14.60 2.82
C GLN A 109 -24.48 14.91 1.35
N VAL A 110 -23.47 14.88 0.47
CA VAL A 110 -23.67 15.10 -0.97
C VAL A 110 -24.67 14.08 -1.54
N ILE A 111 -24.55 12.82 -1.17
CA ILE A 111 -25.50 11.77 -1.60
C ILE A 111 -26.91 12.08 -1.08
N ASN A 112 -27.02 12.48 0.17
CA ASN A 112 -28.32 12.73 0.77
C ASN A 112 -29.02 13.95 0.19
N ASP A 113 -28.33 15.05 -0.02
CA ASP A 113 -28.94 16.35 -0.31
C ASP A 113 -29.06 16.62 -1.81
N HIS A 114 -28.18 16.04 -2.65
CA HIS A 114 -28.07 16.40 -4.06
C HIS A 114 -28.48 15.29 -5.03
N ILE A 115 -28.61 14.03 -4.54
CA ILE A 115 -28.96 12.91 -5.42
C ILE A 115 -30.43 12.54 -5.29
N PRO A 116 -31.22 12.51 -6.39
CA PRO A 116 -32.62 12.10 -6.39
C PRO A 116 -32.81 10.68 -5.82
N VAL A 117 -33.94 10.44 -5.15
CA VAL A 117 -34.22 9.21 -4.39
C VAL A 117 -33.96 7.94 -5.18
N GLY A 118 -34.41 7.84 -6.44
CA GLY A 118 -34.20 6.65 -7.28
C GLY A 118 -32.71 6.41 -7.62
N LEU A 119 -31.99 7.44 -7.99
CA LEU A 119 -30.55 7.36 -8.27
C LEU A 119 -29.73 7.13 -7.00
N LYS A 120 -30.17 7.66 -5.87
CA LYS A 120 -29.55 7.43 -4.54
C LYS A 120 -29.52 5.93 -4.22
N GLY A 121 -30.64 5.21 -4.43
CA GLY A 121 -30.70 3.77 -4.22
C GLY A 121 -29.73 2.99 -5.11
N ILE A 122 -29.65 3.32 -6.39
CA ILE A 122 -28.72 2.68 -7.33
C ILE A 122 -27.26 2.97 -6.94
N LEU A 123 -26.94 4.21 -6.57
CA LEU A 123 -25.59 4.59 -6.14
C LEU A 123 -25.17 3.86 -4.86
N LEU A 124 -26.05 3.82 -3.86
CA LEU A 124 -25.78 3.09 -2.61
C LEU A 124 -25.62 1.60 -2.84
N ALA A 125 -26.44 1.00 -3.70
CA ALA A 125 -26.27 -0.40 -4.08
C ALA A 125 -24.94 -0.65 -4.78
N GLY A 126 -24.51 0.26 -5.66
CA GLY A 126 -23.20 0.21 -6.31
C GLY A 126 -22.02 0.33 -5.33
N LEU A 127 -22.11 1.27 -4.38
CA LEU A 127 -21.09 1.42 -3.33
C LEU A 127 -21.02 0.18 -2.43
N LEU A 128 -22.17 -0.39 -2.05
CA LEU A 128 -22.22 -1.61 -1.26
C LEU A 128 -21.65 -2.81 -2.04
N ALA A 129 -21.96 -2.93 -3.32
CA ALA A 129 -21.38 -3.97 -4.17
C ALA A 129 -19.85 -3.84 -4.30
N ALA A 130 -19.34 -2.63 -4.44
CA ALA A 130 -17.89 -2.36 -4.45
C ALA A 130 -17.23 -2.75 -3.13
N PHE A 131 -17.85 -2.39 -2.01
CA PHE A 131 -17.40 -2.83 -0.67
C PHE A 131 -17.37 -4.35 -0.56
N MET A 132 -18.47 -5.03 -0.88
CA MET A 132 -18.57 -6.48 -0.79
C MET A 132 -17.55 -7.19 -1.68
N SER A 133 -17.29 -6.69 -2.87
CA SER A 133 -16.27 -7.23 -3.79
C SER A 133 -14.87 -7.20 -3.17
N THR A 134 -14.48 -6.07 -2.60
CA THR A 134 -13.17 -5.90 -1.96
C THR A 134 -13.08 -6.72 -0.68
N PHE A 135 -14.10 -6.63 0.18
CA PHE A 135 -14.18 -7.38 1.43
C PHE A 135 -14.07 -8.89 1.20
N SER A 136 -14.84 -9.44 0.27
CA SER A 136 -14.78 -10.86 -0.08
C SER A 136 -13.40 -11.29 -0.55
N ALA A 137 -12.70 -10.46 -1.35
CA ALA A 137 -11.37 -10.77 -1.81
C ALA A 137 -10.37 -10.88 -0.64
N PHE A 138 -10.40 -9.95 0.31
CA PHE A 138 -9.51 -9.98 1.47
C PHE A 138 -9.84 -11.09 2.47
N VAL A 139 -11.12 -11.33 2.74
CA VAL A 139 -11.58 -12.39 3.65
C VAL A 139 -11.24 -13.79 3.12
N ASN A 140 -11.10 -13.95 1.81
CA ASN A 140 -10.68 -15.23 1.22
C ASN A 140 -9.17 -15.37 1.09
N SER A 141 -8.45 -14.28 0.76
CA SER A 141 -7.00 -14.36 0.53
C SER A 141 -6.20 -14.44 1.83
N GLY A 142 -6.55 -13.67 2.86
CA GLY A 142 -5.85 -13.67 4.15
C GLY A 142 -5.78 -15.06 4.80
N PRO A 143 -6.91 -15.73 5.01
CA PRO A 143 -6.94 -17.09 5.52
C PRO A 143 -6.19 -18.11 4.68
N ALA A 144 -6.19 -17.95 3.35
CA ALA A 144 -5.44 -18.85 2.48
C ALA A 144 -3.93 -18.80 2.78
N TYR A 145 -3.35 -17.63 3.03
CA TYR A 145 -1.96 -17.52 3.48
C TYR A 145 -1.76 -18.11 4.86
N ILE A 146 -2.64 -17.82 5.83
CA ILE A 146 -2.53 -18.37 7.19
C ILE A 146 -2.57 -19.90 7.16
N VAL A 147 -3.50 -20.48 6.42
CA VAL A 147 -3.70 -21.92 6.41
C VAL A 147 -2.67 -22.63 5.53
N ASN A 148 -2.38 -22.16 4.33
CA ASN A 148 -1.47 -22.86 3.42
C ASN A 148 0.01 -22.64 3.77
N ASP A 149 0.39 -21.40 4.11
CA ASP A 149 1.80 -21.05 4.27
C ASP A 149 2.29 -21.27 5.71
N ILE A 150 1.38 -21.17 6.70
CA ILE A 150 1.74 -21.32 8.10
C ILE A 150 1.19 -22.63 8.67
N TYR A 151 -0.13 -22.80 8.70
CA TYR A 151 -0.76 -23.91 9.41
C TYR A 151 -0.44 -25.27 8.78
N LYS A 152 -0.64 -25.42 7.48
CA LYS A 152 -0.34 -26.65 6.74
C LYS A 152 1.15 -26.96 6.74
N LYS A 153 1.99 -25.94 6.60
CA LYS A 153 3.44 -26.13 6.46
C LYS A 153 4.14 -26.50 7.78
N TYR A 154 3.71 -25.87 8.90
CA TYR A 154 4.45 -25.98 10.17
C TYR A 154 3.72 -26.76 11.26
N TYR A 155 2.38 -26.79 11.24
CA TYR A 155 1.60 -27.38 12.33
C TYR A 155 0.96 -28.73 11.96
N LYS A 156 0.34 -28.83 10.82
CA LYS A 156 -0.34 -30.07 10.37
C LYS A 156 -0.17 -30.29 8.86
N PRO A 157 0.97 -30.85 8.43
CA PRO A 157 1.24 -31.07 6.99
C PRO A 157 0.33 -32.12 6.33
N GLU A 158 -0.13 -33.11 7.08
CA GLU A 158 -0.85 -34.27 6.57
C GLU A 158 -2.33 -34.35 7.00
N ALA A 159 -2.94 -33.18 7.27
CA ALA A 159 -4.36 -33.17 7.61
C ALA A 159 -5.26 -33.35 6.36
N SER A 160 -6.50 -33.77 6.55
CA SER A 160 -7.45 -33.93 5.46
C SER A 160 -7.89 -32.56 4.89
N ASP A 161 -8.32 -32.54 3.62
CA ASP A 161 -8.81 -31.32 2.96
C ASP A 161 -10.00 -30.69 3.72
N ARG A 162 -10.89 -31.51 4.29
CA ARG A 162 -11.97 -31.00 5.14
C ARG A 162 -11.47 -30.27 6.38
N HIS A 163 -10.34 -30.69 6.92
CA HIS A 163 -9.73 -30.01 8.06
C HIS A 163 -9.17 -28.63 7.66
N TYR A 164 -8.50 -28.53 6.50
CA TYR A 164 -7.99 -27.25 6.00
C TYR A 164 -9.12 -26.28 5.63
N VAL A 165 -10.23 -26.77 5.08
CA VAL A 165 -11.42 -25.93 4.83
C VAL A 165 -11.98 -25.37 6.14
N LYS A 166 -12.12 -26.20 7.20
CA LYS A 166 -12.55 -25.70 8.52
C LYS A 166 -11.57 -24.68 9.10
N ALA A 167 -10.26 -24.94 9.00
CA ALA A 167 -9.23 -24.01 9.44
C ALA A 167 -9.31 -22.68 8.68
N SER A 168 -9.60 -22.71 7.38
CA SER A 168 -9.80 -21.49 6.56
C SER A 168 -11.02 -20.70 7.03
N HIS A 169 -12.16 -21.35 7.33
CA HIS A 169 -13.34 -20.65 7.85
C HIS A 169 -13.06 -19.99 9.21
N ILE A 170 -12.37 -20.70 10.12
CA ILE A 170 -11.99 -20.15 11.43
C ILE A 170 -11.04 -18.97 11.23
N SER A 171 -10.04 -19.09 10.36
CA SER A 171 -9.10 -18.02 10.05
C SER A 171 -9.82 -16.81 9.42
N SER A 172 -10.79 -17.02 8.52
CA SER A 172 -11.62 -15.94 7.96
C SER A 172 -12.36 -15.19 9.05
N PHE A 173 -13.01 -15.91 9.95
CA PHE A 173 -13.72 -15.30 11.07
C PHE A 173 -12.78 -14.49 11.97
N LEU A 174 -11.63 -15.06 12.32
CA LEU A 174 -10.64 -14.35 13.15
C LEU A 174 -10.08 -13.10 12.49
N VAL A 175 -9.80 -13.14 11.18
CA VAL A 175 -9.33 -11.97 10.42
C VAL A 175 -10.39 -10.87 10.40
N VAL A 176 -11.66 -11.23 10.16
CA VAL A 176 -12.77 -10.26 10.20
C VAL A 176 -12.94 -9.68 11.59
N LEU A 177 -12.96 -10.53 12.62
CA LEU A 177 -13.08 -10.11 14.02
C LEU A 177 -11.97 -9.13 14.40
N LEU A 178 -10.74 -9.45 14.03
CA LEU A 178 -9.57 -8.58 14.29
C LEU A 178 -9.70 -7.25 13.55
N GLY A 179 -10.18 -7.27 12.31
CA GLY A 179 -10.46 -6.05 11.54
C GLY A 179 -11.54 -5.17 12.18
N VAL A 180 -12.61 -5.78 12.68
CA VAL A 180 -13.69 -5.06 13.41
C VAL A 180 -13.15 -4.46 14.70
N VAL A 181 -12.39 -5.23 15.49
CA VAL A 181 -11.78 -4.74 16.74
C VAL A 181 -10.85 -3.57 16.45
N MET A 182 -9.98 -3.68 15.44
CA MET A 182 -9.10 -2.57 15.06
C MET A 182 -9.87 -1.34 14.58
N GLY A 183 -11.02 -1.53 13.93
CA GLY A 183 -11.89 -0.44 13.49
C GLY A 183 -12.43 0.42 14.65
N PHE A 184 -12.62 -0.15 15.84
CA PHE A 184 -13.04 0.62 17.02
C PHE A 184 -11.97 1.57 17.58
N PHE A 185 -10.71 1.33 17.25
CA PHE A 185 -9.57 2.18 17.63
C PHE A 185 -9.20 3.19 16.55
N ALA A 186 -9.98 3.28 15.49
CA ALA A 186 -9.71 4.16 14.38
C ALA A 186 -10.41 5.49 14.55
N ASP A 187 -9.65 6.57 14.64
CA ASP A 187 -10.20 7.94 14.72
C ASP A 187 -10.79 8.38 13.38
N SER A 188 -10.18 7.99 12.27
CA SER A 188 -10.65 8.29 10.92
C SER A 188 -10.18 7.24 9.90
N ILE A 189 -10.92 7.08 8.80
CA ILE A 189 -10.53 6.22 7.67
C ILE A 189 -9.22 6.73 7.05
N ASN A 190 -9.04 8.06 7.00
CA ASN A 190 -7.86 8.67 6.44
C ASN A 190 -6.59 8.33 7.25
N SER A 191 -6.62 8.38 8.57
CA SER A 191 -5.47 8.05 9.43
C SER A 191 -5.02 6.59 9.24
N ILE A 192 -5.97 5.65 9.20
CA ILE A 192 -5.68 4.24 8.89
C ILE A 192 -5.10 4.07 7.49
N THR A 193 -5.67 4.74 6.50
CA THR A 193 -5.19 4.66 5.11
C THR A 193 -3.77 5.19 4.98
N LEU A 194 -3.46 6.30 5.65
CA LEU A 194 -2.10 6.85 5.70
C LEU A 194 -1.13 5.91 6.41
N TRP A 195 -1.54 5.32 7.53
CA TRP A 195 -0.72 4.33 8.24
C TRP A 195 -0.45 3.10 7.38
N ILE A 196 -1.49 2.45 6.82
CA ILE A 196 -1.36 1.29 5.93
C ILE A 196 -0.43 1.62 4.76
N THR A 197 -0.66 2.77 4.12
CA THR A 197 0.11 3.18 2.96
C THR A 197 1.58 3.40 3.33
N SER A 198 1.85 4.07 4.44
CA SER A 198 3.22 4.32 4.89
C SER A 198 3.91 3.04 5.38
N ALA A 199 3.23 2.24 6.20
CA ALA A 199 3.76 1.00 6.76
C ALA A 199 4.06 -0.05 5.69
N LEU A 200 3.07 -0.33 4.83
CA LEU A 200 3.24 -1.35 3.80
C LEU A 200 4.12 -0.86 2.66
N TYR A 201 3.82 0.29 2.05
CA TYR A 201 4.63 0.76 0.93
C TYR A 201 6.06 1.10 1.37
N GLY A 202 6.26 1.76 2.52
CA GLY A 202 7.59 2.01 3.06
C GLY A 202 8.34 0.72 3.39
N GLY A 203 7.64 -0.28 3.93
CA GLY A 203 8.24 -1.55 4.36
C GLY A 203 8.64 -2.49 3.23
N TYR A 204 7.83 -2.64 2.18
CA TYR A 204 8.09 -3.66 1.16
C TYR A 204 8.63 -3.14 -0.19
N ILE A 205 8.50 -1.86 -0.50
CA ILE A 205 8.94 -1.30 -1.79
C ILE A 205 10.41 -1.57 -2.05
N ALA A 206 11.27 -1.33 -1.06
CA ALA A 206 12.71 -1.56 -1.19
C ALA A 206 13.02 -3.01 -1.55
N ALA A 207 12.41 -3.96 -0.86
CA ALA A 207 12.59 -5.39 -1.12
C ALA A 207 12.05 -5.81 -2.49
N ASN A 208 10.87 -5.32 -2.86
CA ASN A 208 10.25 -5.60 -4.16
C ASN A 208 11.06 -5.05 -5.33
N PHE A 209 11.67 -3.86 -5.17
CA PHE A 209 12.56 -3.31 -6.18
C PHE A 209 13.88 -4.07 -6.24
N LEU A 210 14.54 -4.28 -5.10
CA LEU A 210 15.87 -4.87 -5.05
C LEU A 210 15.90 -6.35 -5.44
N LYS A 211 14.81 -7.10 -5.29
CA LYS A 211 14.73 -8.51 -5.77
C LYS A 211 15.01 -8.65 -7.27
N TRP A 212 14.73 -7.62 -8.07
CA TRP A 212 15.00 -7.63 -9.51
C TRP A 212 16.42 -7.22 -9.84
N VAL A 213 17.01 -6.36 -9.01
CA VAL A 213 18.28 -5.68 -9.29
C VAL A 213 19.47 -6.34 -8.59
N TRP A 214 19.26 -6.95 -7.44
CA TRP A 214 20.33 -7.41 -6.56
C TRP A 214 20.26 -8.91 -6.29
N TRP A 215 21.18 -9.67 -6.87
CA TRP A 215 21.27 -11.13 -6.78
C TRP A 215 21.38 -11.67 -5.36
N ARG A 216 22.00 -10.88 -4.45
CA ARG A 216 22.29 -11.30 -3.07
C ARG A 216 21.06 -11.25 -2.17
N LEU A 217 20.02 -10.48 -2.54
CA LEU A 217 18.81 -10.39 -1.76
C LEU A 217 18.18 -11.80 -1.59
N ASN A 218 17.87 -12.14 -0.35
CA ASN A 218 17.25 -13.41 0.02
C ASN A 218 15.94 -13.19 0.80
N GLY A 219 15.26 -14.28 1.15
CA GLY A 219 13.99 -14.22 1.89
C GLY A 219 14.11 -13.57 3.26
N TRP A 220 15.24 -13.75 3.95
CA TRP A 220 15.48 -13.11 5.24
C TRP A 220 15.65 -11.58 5.12
N GLY A 221 16.35 -11.12 4.10
CA GLY A 221 16.46 -9.69 3.81
C GLY A 221 15.10 -9.07 3.50
N TYR A 222 14.26 -9.78 2.71
CA TYR A 222 12.90 -9.34 2.45
C TYR A 222 12.08 -9.25 3.74
N PHE A 223 12.12 -10.29 4.58
CA PHE A 223 11.40 -10.36 5.85
C PHE A 223 11.81 -9.23 6.82
N TRP A 224 13.10 -9.08 7.07
CA TRP A 224 13.60 -8.05 7.99
C TRP A 224 13.39 -6.63 7.47
N GLY A 225 13.48 -6.44 6.15
CA GLY A 225 13.14 -5.16 5.53
C GLY A 225 11.68 -4.77 5.74
N MET A 226 10.76 -5.68 5.49
CA MET A 226 9.35 -5.45 5.71
C MET A 226 9.01 -5.26 7.20
N LEU A 227 9.56 -6.10 8.05
CA LEU A 227 9.29 -6.07 9.49
C LEU A 227 9.80 -4.78 10.14
N SER A 228 11.01 -4.32 9.81
CA SER A 228 11.56 -3.07 10.34
C SER A 228 10.75 -1.85 9.90
N GLY A 229 10.31 -1.80 8.65
CA GLY A 229 9.40 -0.76 8.16
C GLY A 229 8.06 -0.76 8.91
N LEU A 230 7.47 -1.93 9.10
CA LEU A 230 6.21 -2.10 9.83
C LEU A 230 6.35 -1.67 11.31
N ILE A 231 7.43 -2.06 11.97
CA ILE A 231 7.69 -1.68 13.37
C ILE A 231 7.78 -0.14 13.50
N ILE A 232 8.56 0.53 12.64
CA ILE A 232 8.72 1.98 12.70
C ILE A 232 7.38 2.69 12.41
N ALA A 233 6.61 2.22 11.43
CA ALA A 233 5.30 2.79 11.13
C ALA A 233 4.31 2.62 12.29
N THR A 234 4.34 1.45 12.95
CA THR A 234 3.47 1.19 14.11
C THR A 234 3.88 2.01 15.33
N LEU A 235 5.18 2.15 15.58
CA LEU A 235 5.68 3.01 16.65
C LEU A 235 5.28 4.46 16.41
N GLN A 236 5.41 4.96 15.19
CA GLN A 236 4.98 6.31 14.83
C GLN A 236 3.45 6.51 15.03
N PHE A 237 2.65 5.52 14.65
CA PHE A 237 1.20 5.58 14.85
C PHE A 237 0.85 5.65 16.34
N ILE A 238 1.48 4.81 17.18
CA ILE A 238 1.27 4.80 18.65
C ILE A 238 1.73 6.11 19.27
N LEU A 239 2.87 6.66 18.86
CA LEU A 239 3.38 7.95 19.33
C LEU A 239 2.43 9.08 18.94
N GLY A 240 1.96 9.12 17.69
CA GLY A 240 1.00 10.12 17.22
C GLY A 240 -0.33 10.08 17.97
N TYR A 241 -0.84 8.88 18.24
CA TYR A 241 -2.07 8.69 19.03
C TYR A 241 -1.94 9.19 20.47
N ASN A 242 -0.75 9.16 21.04
CA ASN A 242 -0.47 9.61 22.41
C ASN A 242 0.20 11.00 22.45
N SER A 243 0.18 11.77 21.39
CA SER A 243 0.89 13.06 21.29
C SER A 243 0.54 14.03 22.40
N ASP A 244 -0.73 14.08 22.79
CA ASP A 244 -1.26 14.98 23.83
C ASP A 244 -0.72 14.67 25.23
N ASN A 245 -0.19 13.48 25.44
CA ASN A 245 0.41 13.07 26.72
C ASN A 245 1.89 13.45 26.84
N PHE A 246 2.51 13.96 25.77
CA PHE A 246 3.93 14.32 25.79
C PHE A 246 4.11 15.82 26.07
N VAL A 247 5.16 16.14 26.80
CA VAL A 247 5.53 17.54 27.08
C VAL A 247 6.04 18.20 25.79
N GLU A 248 5.50 19.37 25.46
CA GLU A 248 5.96 20.17 24.32
C GLU A 248 7.49 20.42 24.40
N GLY A 249 8.17 20.23 23.25
CA GLY A 249 9.63 20.34 23.16
C GLY A 249 10.41 19.10 23.64
N SER A 250 9.71 18.03 24.10
CA SER A 250 10.39 16.75 24.36
C SER A 250 10.66 16.00 23.05
N VAL A 251 11.68 15.13 23.04
CA VAL A 251 12.01 14.29 21.88
C VAL A 251 10.81 13.42 21.45
N LEU A 252 10.02 12.95 22.42
CA LEU A 252 8.83 12.13 22.13
C LEU A 252 7.73 12.96 21.46
N PHE A 253 7.55 14.21 21.87
CA PHE A 253 6.61 15.12 21.24
C PHE A 253 7.02 15.43 19.78
N GLU A 254 8.30 15.73 19.54
CA GLU A 254 8.82 15.96 18.20
C GLU A 254 8.67 14.71 17.30
N LEU A 255 8.95 13.51 17.84
CA LEU A 255 8.76 12.26 17.12
C LEU A 255 7.29 11.93 16.87
N SER A 256 6.38 12.29 17.77
CA SER A 256 4.93 12.07 17.59
C SER A 256 4.34 12.98 16.51
N ASN A 257 4.89 14.17 16.32
CA ASN A 257 4.42 15.19 15.39
C ASN A 257 5.20 15.25 14.05
N ILE A 258 5.88 14.17 13.66
CA ILE A 258 6.58 14.12 12.37
C ILE A 258 5.57 14.32 11.23
N PRO A 259 5.73 15.32 10.37
CA PRO A 259 4.85 15.52 9.22
C PRO A 259 4.77 14.29 8.33
N ALA A 260 3.56 13.95 7.85
CA ALA A 260 3.30 12.75 7.05
C ALA A 260 4.19 12.64 5.80
N ILE A 261 4.66 13.78 5.26
CA ILE A 261 5.57 13.82 4.11
C ILE A 261 6.92 13.16 4.39
N TYR A 262 7.41 13.22 5.64
CA TYR A 262 8.70 12.63 6.02
C TYR A 262 8.58 11.18 6.50
N LEU A 263 7.37 10.72 6.84
CA LEU A 263 7.17 9.35 7.34
C LEU A 263 7.59 8.30 6.31
N PHE A 264 7.18 8.47 5.06
CA PHE A 264 7.51 7.50 4.02
C PHE A 264 9.04 7.34 3.79
N PRO A 265 9.83 8.41 3.62
CA PRO A 265 11.29 8.28 3.51
C PRO A 265 11.94 7.67 4.76
N ILE A 266 11.47 8.01 5.96
CA ILE A 266 11.99 7.47 7.22
C ILE A 266 11.76 5.96 7.28
N ILE A 267 10.52 5.52 7.05
CA ILE A 267 10.14 4.10 7.05
C ILE A 267 10.93 3.34 5.97
N LEU A 268 11.06 3.92 4.77
CA LEU A 268 11.85 3.34 3.68
C LEU A 268 13.33 3.19 4.08
N GLY A 269 13.90 4.18 4.76
CA GLY A 269 15.27 4.12 5.27
C GLY A 269 15.49 2.98 6.26
N PHE A 270 14.61 2.83 7.25
CA PHE A 270 14.67 1.72 8.19
C PHE A 270 14.41 0.37 7.53
N SER A 271 13.49 0.31 6.56
CA SER A 271 13.26 -0.88 5.76
C SER A 271 14.50 -1.28 4.97
N LEU A 272 15.20 -0.34 4.34
CA LEU A 272 16.46 -0.59 3.67
C LEU A 272 17.54 -1.10 4.62
N LEU A 273 17.68 -0.51 5.80
CA LEU A 273 18.62 -0.98 6.82
C LEU A 273 18.31 -2.41 7.26
N GLY A 274 17.06 -2.71 7.61
CA GLY A 274 16.63 -4.05 7.96
C GLY A 274 16.85 -5.06 6.83
N LEU A 275 16.57 -4.68 5.60
CA LEU A 275 16.81 -5.48 4.41
C LEU A 275 18.31 -5.77 4.20
N LEU A 276 19.15 -4.78 4.31
CA LEU A 276 20.60 -4.93 4.17
C LEU A 276 21.15 -5.83 5.25
N LEU A 277 20.84 -5.58 6.52
CA LEU A 277 21.26 -6.40 7.64
C LEU A 277 20.76 -7.84 7.51
N GLY A 278 19.47 -8.05 7.25
CA GLY A 278 18.90 -9.36 7.06
C GLY A 278 19.50 -10.12 5.88
N THR A 279 19.82 -9.44 4.79
CA THR A 279 20.46 -10.04 3.62
C THR A 279 21.91 -10.41 3.87
N LEU A 280 22.69 -9.51 4.49
CA LEU A 280 24.15 -9.69 4.64
C LEU A 280 24.49 -10.65 5.77
N LEU A 281 23.70 -10.66 6.85
CA LEU A 281 23.92 -11.54 8.01
C LEU A 281 23.42 -12.99 7.82
N THR A 282 22.72 -13.25 6.71
CA THR A 282 22.17 -14.60 6.42
C THR A 282 22.78 -15.20 5.15
N PRO A 283 22.74 -16.52 4.99
CA PRO A 283 23.27 -17.19 3.79
C PRO A 283 22.59 -16.70 2.50
N ALA A 284 23.32 -16.74 1.39
CA ALA A 284 22.74 -16.46 0.07
C ALA A 284 21.66 -17.51 -0.29
N SER A 285 20.76 -17.12 -1.19
CA SER A 285 19.80 -18.07 -1.77
C SER A 285 20.54 -19.18 -2.54
N ASN A 286 19.88 -20.35 -2.67
CA ASN A 286 20.45 -21.49 -3.37
C ASN A 286 20.96 -21.10 -4.77
N PRO A 287 22.21 -21.42 -5.13
CA PRO A 287 22.80 -21.09 -6.43
C PRO A 287 21.98 -21.59 -7.61
N GLU A 288 21.42 -22.78 -7.54
CA GLU A 288 20.58 -23.36 -8.61
C GLU A 288 19.31 -22.52 -8.84
N THR A 289 18.67 -22.05 -7.76
CA THR A 289 17.51 -21.16 -7.85
C THR A 289 17.88 -19.82 -8.49
N LEU A 290 19.03 -19.25 -8.13
CA LEU A 290 19.51 -17.98 -8.70
C LEU A 290 19.86 -18.14 -10.18
N LYS A 291 20.48 -19.25 -10.59
CA LYS A 291 20.78 -19.56 -11.98
C LYS A 291 19.52 -19.76 -12.81
N SER A 292 18.57 -20.53 -12.29
CA SER A 292 17.25 -20.74 -12.93
C SER A 292 16.50 -19.43 -13.11
N PHE A 293 16.44 -18.60 -12.08
CA PHE A 293 15.81 -17.29 -12.14
C PHE A 293 16.49 -16.40 -13.18
N TYR A 294 17.84 -16.33 -13.17
CA TYR A 294 18.57 -15.51 -14.13
C TYR A 294 18.35 -15.98 -15.58
N THR A 295 18.32 -17.27 -15.82
CA THR A 295 18.12 -17.85 -17.17
C THR A 295 16.72 -17.60 -17.71
N ASN A 296 15.69 -17.61 -16.84
CA ASN A 296 14.30 -17.44 -17.27
C ASN A 296 13.88 -15.98 -17.37
N VAL A 297 14.42 -15.09 -16.52
CA VAL A 297 13.96 -13.71 -16.36
C VAL A 297 14.90 -12.69 -16.98
N HIS A 298 16.19 -13.00 -17.05
CA HIS A 298 17.25 -12.09 -17.52
C HIS A 298 17.20 -10.71 -16.83
N PRO A 299 17.20 -10.66 -15.49
CA PRO A 299 17.04 -9.43 -14.76
C PRO A 299 18.23 -8.48 -14.98
N TRP A 300 17.94 -7.18 -14.97
CA TRP A 300 18.97 -6.14 -15.03
C TRP A 300 19.59 -5.86 -13.64
N GLY A 301 20.77 -5.24 -13.62
CA GLY A 301 21.43 -4.81 -12.38
C GLY A 301 22.60 -5.67 -11.93
N TRP A 302 22.74 -5.89 -10.65
CA TRP A 302 23.93 -6.49 -10.01
C TRP A 302 23.95 -8.03 -10.03
N TRP A 303 23.74 -8.63 -11.18
CA TRP A 303 23.72 -10.09 -11.39
C TRP A 303 25.04 -10.66 -11.91
N LYS A 304 26.11 -9.86 -11.93
CA LYS A 304 27.43 -10.27 -12.44
C LYS A 304 27.98 -11.56 -11.84
N PRO A 305 27.87 -11.87 -10.54
CA PRO A 305 28.35 -13.13 -9.97
C PRO A 305 27.64 -14.34 -10.55
N VAL A 306 26.30 -14.33 -10.59
CA VAL A 306 25.48 -15.43 -11.13
C VAL A 306 25.75 -15.65 -12.62
N ARG A 307 25.88 -14.57 -13.38
CA ARG A 307 26.23 -14.63 -14.81
C ARG A 307 27.59 -15.26 -15.06
N LYS A 308 28.60 -14.95 -14.25
CA LYS A 308 29.93 -15.56 -14.36
C LYS A 308 29.90 -17.07 -14.10
N GLU A 309 29.08 -17.54 -13.17
CA GLU A 309 28.93 -18.98 -12.89
C GLU A 309 28.25 -19.70 -14.07
N LEU A 310 27.20 -19.15 -14.64
CA LEU A 310 26.53 -19.71 -15.82
C LEU A 310 27.47 -19.78 -17.04
N GLN A 311 28.32 -18.78 -17.22
CA GLN A 311 29.33 -18.80 -18.32
C GLN A 311 30.38 -19.88 -18.12
N LYS A 312 30.78 -20.20 -16.86
CA LYS A 312 31.70 -21.30 -16.57
C LYS A 312 31.07 -22.68 -16.89
N GLU A 313 29.75 -22.78 -16.77
CA GLU A 313 28.97 -23.99 -17.12
C GLU A 313 28.69 -24.13 -18.62
N GLY A 314 29.27 -23.25 -19.49
CA GLY A 314 29.09 -23.32 -20.92
C GLY A 314 27.73 -22.84 -21.43
N LYS A 315 26.88 -22.26 -20.57
CA LYS A 315 25.60 -21.69 -20.99
C LYS A 315 25.80 -20.31 -21.59
N ASN A 316 25.35 -20.16 -22.85
CA ASN A 316 25.45 -18.89 -23.56
C ASN A 316 24.47 -17.87 -22.99
N VAL A 317 24.92 -16.98 -22.12
CA VAL A 317 24.12 -15.96 -21.46
C VAL A 317 24.31 -14.63 -22.19
N LYS A 318 23.27 -14.17 -22.90
CA LYS A 318 23.29 -12.86 -23.57
C LYS A 318 23.58 -11.76 -22.54
N LYS A 319 24.49 -10.84 -22.90
CA LYS A 319 24.68 -9.57 -22.18
C LYS A 319 23.47 -8.67 -22.44
N ASN A 320 22.72 -8.34 -21.42
CA ASN A 320 21.85 -7.14 -21.44
C ASN A 320 22.62 -5.94 -20.94
#